data_5415057cc172f042a73326639f8f398c
#
_entry.id   5415057cc172f042a73326639f8f398c
#
_cell.length_a   1.000
_cell.length_b   1.000
_cell.length_c   1.000
_cell.angle_alpha   90.00
_cell.angle_beta   90.00
_cell.angle_gamma   90.00
#
_symmetry.space_group_name_H-M   'P 1'
#
loop_
_entity.id
_entity.type
_entity.pdbx_description
1 polymer ?
#
loop_
_entity_poly.entity_id
_entity_poly.type
_entity_poly.pdbx_seq_one_letter_code
_entity_poly.pdbx_strand_id
1 'polypeptide(L)'
;MITLGHLLPSSYRERLGNRVWVFALTMISQLILSVTYLKSMYDLGMSTSGRTFLQLLYALLHIGGWSAFLWGLLAIPRRRWLSKISLALCSLLTLVLFAIEMVLLQEYHTLYNVDLALLMLSTNTREAGEIFSILHLSSFVWAGGGIMLSILGAYLTYKKSLNTTLSKRAVAFVGILAFAGGGAVLPVAYAHFENRVIPSSYTTSYERAVLSTAYGYLLSLKVEERYAAMSTLEGLTDLQVTDSLANEPIDVVLILGESVRRDYLHSYVYSLPNTPGIDSLVSTGDMILFTDVLAPATTTNYSCQRTLTFYTNIEAKTDWYNYPNLLSTVSRAGYATAWITNQETTGIYSVSRIFSPFANIVRERNDSSEGMVDTSEHSLNDLAGAYDTALLPLLLSYGELPDSLRSTYHRGLFEVVHLMGSHFDYGKRYPKSYARFRAKDIPQNLELDQAQTIASYVNSIYFTDFVIKEIVKKYAQRPALILYMSDHGEVLYDDPKDRKFFG
;
A
#
# COMPACT_ATOMS: atom_id res chain seq x y z
N MET A 1 30.42 24.96 -33.25
CA MET A 1 30.59 23.99 -32.17
C MET A 1 31.80 24.36 -31.32
N ILE A 2 31.64 25.36 -30.43
CA ILE A 2 32.69 25.77 -29.48
C ILE A 2 32.80 24.65 -28.46
N THR A 3 33.94 24.00 -28.45
CA THR A 3 34.20 22.79 -27.71
C THR A 3 34.25 23.07 -26.20
N LEU A 4 33.18 22.77 -25.48
CA LEU A 4 33.11 22.69 -23.99
C LEU A 4 34.38 22.04 -23.40
N GLY A 5 35.02 21.15 -24.12
CA GLY A 5 36.27 20.48 -23.71
C GLY A 5 37.50 21.41 -23.59
N HIS A 6 37.48 22.65 -24.16
CA HIS A 6 38.55 23.63 -23.97
C HIS A 6 38.45 24.36 -22.63
N LEU A 7 37.27 24.41 -22.02
CA LEU A 7 37.01 25.13 -20.76
C LEU A 7 37.39 24.28 -19.51
N LEU A 8 37.58 22.98 -19.65
CA LEU A 8 37.81 22.11 -18.51
C LEU A 8 39.30 21.82 -18.28
N PRO A 9 39.84 22.01 -17.06
CA PRO A 9 41.23 21.73 -16.73
C PRO A 9 41.64 20.27 -17.02
N SER A 10 42.91 20.03 -17.38
CA SER A 10 43.46 18.69 -17.60
C SER A 10 43.25 17.75 -16.39
N SER A 11 43.42 18.28 -15.19
CA SER A 11 43.19 17.58 -13.94
C SER A 11 41.74 17.08 -13.73
N TYR A 12 40.75 17.82 -14.28
CA TYR A 12 39.37 17.35 -14.24
C TYR A 12 39.15 16.20 -15.22
N ARG A 13 39.71 16.30 -16.44
CA ARG A 13 39.61 15.26 -17.48
C ARG A 13 40.26 13.94 -17.04
N GLU A 14 41.37 14.03 -16.32
CA GLU A 14 42.03 12.85 -15.72
C GLU A 14 41.15 12.21 -14.65
N ARG A 15 40.58 13.01 -13.71
CA ARG A 15 39.65 12.50 -12.70
C ARG A 15 38.39 11.88 -13.33
N LEU A 16 37.88 12.49 -14.39
CA LEU A 16 36.75 11.94 -15.11
C LEU A 16 37.11 10.58 -15.74
N GLY A 17 38.29 10.46 -16.37
CA GLY A 17 38.78 9.19 -16.92
C GLY A 17 38.90 8.11 -15.85
N ASN A 18 39.56 8.42 -14.73
CA ASN A 18 39.78 7.47 -13.63
C ASN A 18 38.50 7.06 -12.89
N ARG A 19 37.36 7.71 -13.13
CA ARG A 19 36.07 7.45 -12.44
C ARG A 19 34.98 6.96 -13.39
N VAL A 20 35.32 6.57 -14.62
CA VAL A 20 34.34 6.08 -15.60
C VAL A 20 33.59 4.83 -15.13
N TRP A 21 34.15 4.09 -14.19
CA TRP A 21 33.51 2.94 -13.56
C TRP A 21 32.21 3.30 -12.81
N VAL A 22 32.09 4.54 -12.31
CA VAL A 22 30.84 5.02 -11.69
C VAL A 22 29.73 5.10 -12.72
N PHE A 23 30.04 5.61 -13.92
CA PHE A 23 29.11 5.59 -15.03
C PHE A 23 28.65 4.15 -15.35
N ALA A 24 29.60 3.19 -15.40
CA ALA A 24 29.25 1.80 -15.64
C ALA A 24 28.39 1.22 -14.52
N LEU A 25 28.72 1.48 -13.26
CA LEU A 25 27.94 1.02 -12.11
C LEU A 25 26.49 1.50 -12.17
N THR A 26 26.29 2.81 -12.31
CA THR A 26 24.97 3.42 -12.37
C THR A 26 24.21 2.99 -13.63
N MET A 27 24.85 2.97 -14.78
CA MET A 27 24.22 2.57 -16.04
C MET A 27 23.74 1.13 -16.02
N ILE A 28 24.59 0.20 -15.58
CA ILE A 28 24.27 -1.25 -15.56
C ILE A 28 23.14 -1.53 -14.58
N SER A 29 23.23 -1.03 -13.34
CA SER A 29 22.20 -1.23 -12.33
C SER A 29 20.82 -0.73 -12.79
N GLN A 30 20.75 0.48 -13.34
CA GLN A 30 19.50 1.06 -13.80
C GLN A 30 18.93 0.37 -15.06
N LEU A 31 19.80 -0.11 -15.94
CA LEU A 31 19.38 -0.89 -17.12
C LEU A 31 18.81 -2.25 -16.72
N ILE A 32 19.42 -2.94 -15.77
CA ILE A 32 18.88 -4.22 -15.24
C ILE A 32 17.45 -3.97 -14.73
N LEU A 33 17.22 -2.96 -13.91
CA LEU A 33 15.90 -2.62 -13.41
C LEU A 33 14.91 -2.33 -14.54
N SER A 34 15.28 -1.46 -15.48
CA SER A 34 14.38 -1.07 -16.57
C SER A 34 14.02 -2.26 -17.48
N VAL A 35 15.00 -3.10 -17.81
CA VAL A 35 14.75 -4.28 -18.65
C VAL A 35 13.86 -5.29 -17.93
N THR A 36 14.12 -5.54 -16.65
CA THR A 36 13.32 -6.48 -15.84
C THR A 36 11.88 -5.95 -15.69
N TYR A 37 11.70 -4.66 -15.43
CA TYR A 37 10.39 -4.04 -15.34
C TYR A 37 9.62 -4.10 -16.66
N LEU A 38 10.25 -3.72 -17.78
CA LEU A 38 9.63 -3.77 -19.09
C LEU A 38 9.26 -5.19 -19.52
N LYS A 39 10.09 -6.17 -19.17
CA LYS A 39 9.77 -7.58 -19.36
C LYS A 39 8.54 -7.97 -18.54
N SER A 40 8.50 -7.63 -17.26
CA SER A 40 7.36 -7.91 -16.40
C SER A 40 6.06 -7.31 -16.96
N MET A 41 6.07 -6.05 -17.40
CA MET A 41 4.91 -5.40 -18.02
C MET A 41 4.48 -6.07 -19.34
N TYR A 42 5.42 -6.57 -20.12
CA TYR A 42 5.14 -7.31 -21.35
C TYR A 42 4.50 -8.68 -21.05
N ASP A 43 5.08 -9.41 -20.09
CA ASP A 43 4.60 -10.74 -19.69
C ASP A 43 3.18 -10.67 -19.09
N LEU A 44 2.86 -9.57 -18.38
CA LEU A 44 1.51 -9.29 -17.86
C LEU A 44 0.51 -8.77 -18.93
N GLY A 45 0.93 -8.63 -20.18
CA GLY A 45 0.07 -8.12 -21.26
C GLY A 45 -0.23 -6.62 -21.20
N MET A 46 0.44 -5.88 -20.29
CA MET A 46 0.24 -4.43 -20.11
C MET A 46 0.99 -3.59 -21.15
N SER A 47 1.84 -4.21 -21.98
CA SER A 47 2.60 -3.54 -23.02
C SER A 47 2.70 -4.39 -24.29
N THR A 48 2.74 -3.74 -25.47
CA THR A 48 3.00 -4.39 -26.76
C THR A 48 4.50 -4.34 -27.09
N SER A 49 4.98 -5.27 -27.94
CA SER A 49 6.41 -5.33 -28.35
C SER A 49 6.95 -4.00 -28.89
N GLY A 50 6.20 -3.29 -29.71
CA GLY A 50 6.60 -2.00 -30.26
C GLY A 50 6.69 -0.91 -29.18
N ARG A 51 5.73 -0.86 -28.27
CA ARG A 51 5.76 0.08 -27.14
C ARG A 51 6.90 -0.22 -26.18
N THR A 52 7.13 -1.47 -25.84
CA THR A 52 8.25 -1.92 -25.00
C THR A 52 9.59 -1.53 -25.60
N PHE A 53 9.78 -1.71 -26.92
CA PHE A 53 11.00 -1.28 -27.62
C PHE A 53 11.25 0.22 -27.54
N LEU A 54 10.24 1.04 -27.77
CA LEU A 54 10.36 2.50 -27.67
C LEU A 54 10.67 2.96 -26.23
N GLN A 55 10.03 2.35 -25.25
CA GLN A 55 10.30 2.60 -23.84
C GLN A 55 11.75 2.24 -23.45
N LEU A 56 12.26 1.10 -23.95
CA LEU A 56 13.64 0.70 -23.73
C LEU A 56 14.64 1.69 -24.35
N LEU A 57 14.39 2.13 -25.58
CA LEU A 57 15.23 3.13 -26.24
C LEU A 57 15.26 4.46 -25.45
N TYR A 58 14.10 4.90 -24.98
CA TYR A 58 14.01 6.11 -24.16
C TYR A 58 14.72 5.93 -22.80
N ALA A 59 14.55 4.79 -22.16
CA ALA A 59 15.25 4.45 -20.92
C ALA A 59 16.78 4.46 -21.09
N LEU A 60 17.30 3.89 -22.16
CA LEU A 60 18.73 3.90 -22.49
C LEU A 60 19.29 5.32 -22.57
N LEU A 61 18.60 6.23 -23.26
CA LEU A 61 19.01 7.62 -23.41
C LEU A 61 18.96 8.37 -22.08
N HIS A 62 17.88 8.20 -21.34
CA HIS A 62 17.66 8.89 -20.07
C HIS A 62 18.63 8.42 -18.98
N ILE A 63 18.72 7.10 -18.76
CA ILE A 63 19.64 6.50 -17.80
C ILE A 63 21.09 6.82 -18.16
N GLY A 64 21.45 6.79 -19.46
CA GLY A 64 22.77 7.19 -19.93
C GLY A 64 23.10 8.65 -19.60
N GLY A 65 22.14 9.56 -19.78
CA GLY A 65 22.27 10.96 -19.42
C GLY A 65 22.44 11.18 -17.91
N TRP A 66 21.63 10.53 -17.09
CA TRP A 66 21.77 10.57 -15.63
C TRP A 66 23.08 9.98 -15.13
N SER A 67 23.48 8.83 -15.65
CA SER A 67 24.76 8.20 -15.28
C SER A 67 25.94 9.11 -15.67
N ALA A 68 25.88 9.78 -16.83
CA ALA A 68 26.87 10.76 -17.26
C ALA A 68 26.90 12.00 -16.37
N PHE A 69 25.73 12.48 -15.94
CA PHE A 69 25.61 13.61 -15.03
C PHE A 69 26.25 13.29 -13.66
N LEU A 70 25.88 12.18 -13.05
CA LEU A 70 26.46 11.74 -11.76
C LEU A 70 27.98 11.51 -11.87
N TRP A 71 28.43 10.88 -12.94
CA TRP A 71 29.84 10.68 -13.19
C TRP A 71 30.60 12.02 -13.30
N GLY A 72 30.06 12.99 -14.05
CA GLY A 72 30.60 14.33 -14.17
C GLY A 72 30.67 15.06 -12.84
N LEU A 73 29.58 15.03 -12.08
CA LEU A 73 29.45 15.64 -10.75
C LEU A 73 30.51 15.07 -9.78
N LEU A 74 30.66 13.75 -9.75
CA LEU A 74 31.62 13.06 -8.88
C LEU A 74 33.09 13.31 -9.31
N ALA A 75 33.34 13.81 -10.50
CA ALA A 75 34.69 14.22 -10.93
C ALA A 75 35.11 15.62 -10.40
N ILE A 76 34.18 16.41 -9.84
CA ILE A 76 34.46 17.77 -9.34
C ILE A 76 35.37 17.78 -8.11
N PRO A 77 35.16 16.97 -7.05
CA PRO A 77 35.95 17.04 -5.83
C PRO A 77 37.46 16.86 -6.10
N ARG A 78 38.26 17.85 -5.68
CA ARG A 78 39.73 17.83 -5.82
C ARG A 78 40.42 17.20 -4.63
N ARG A 79 39.85 17.36 -3.40
CA ARG A 79 40.42 16.79 -2.17
C ARG A 79 40.17 15.28 -2.15
N ARG A 80 41.22 14.50 -1.96
CA ARG A 80 41.19 13.01 -2.04
C ARG A 80 40.15 12.40 -1.11
N TRP A 81 40.03 12.90 0.12
CA TRP A 81 39.08 12.36 1.10
C TRP A 81 37.62 12.64 0.71
N LEU A 82 37.31 13.88 0.29
CA LEU A 82 35.96 14.22 -0.21
C LEU A 82 35.56 13.36 -1.40
N SER A 83 36.51 13.16 -2.32
CA SER A 83 36.29 12.30 -3.48
C SER A 83 36.00 10.85 -3.08
N LYS A 84 36.76 10.27 -2.15
CA LYS A 84 36.53 8.89 -1.70
C LYS A 84 35.16 8.76 -1.03
N ILE A 85 34.80 9.69 -0.16
CA ILE A 85 33.49 9.71 0.51
C ILE A 85 32.34 9.84 -0.50
N SER A 86 32.42 10.83 -1.43
CA SER A 86 31.36 11.01 -2.43
C SER A 86 31.18 9.81 -3.34
N LEU A 87 32.28 9.15 -3.75
CA LEU A 87 32.25 7.93 -4.56
C LEU A 87 31.64 6.76 -3.75
N ALA A 88 32.05 6.59 -2.50
CA ALA A 88 31.51 5.52 -1.65
C ALA A 88 30.01 5.71 -1.38
N LEU A 89 29.59 6.92 -1.02
CA LEU A 89 28.18 7.22 -0.77
C LEU A 89 27.32 7.04 -2.01
N CYS A 90 27.78 7.54 -3.17
CA CYS A 90 27.03 7.37 -4.42
C CYS A 90 26.92 5.89 -4.81
N SER A 91 28.03 5.12 -4.70
CA SER A 91 28.00 3.69 -5.01
C SER A 91 27.09 2.92 -4.07
N LEU A 92 27.16 3.20 -2.76
CA LEU A 92 26.29 2.59 -1.77
C LEU A 92 24.82 2.91 -2.05
N LEU A 93 24.50 4.18 -2.28
CA LEU A 93 23.14 4.62 -2.60
C LEU A 93 22.62 3.94 -3.88
N THR A 94 23.46 3.84 -4.93
CA THR A 94 23.09 3.13 -6.17
C THR A 94 22.69 1.70 -5.88
N LEU A 95 23.52 0.97 -5.12
CA LEU A 95 23.28 -0.45 -4.85
C LEU A 95 22.13 -0.69 -3.89
N VAL A 96 21.93 0.19 -2.91
CA VAL A 96 20.78 0.10 -1.98
C VAL A 96 19.45 0.36 -2.72
N LEU A 97 19.36 1.44 -3.49
CA LEU A 97 18.16 1.73 -4.28
C LEU A 97 17.88 0.62 -5.30
N PHE A 98 18.93 0.09 -5.94
CA PHE A 98 18.81 -1.04 -6.84
C PHE A 98 18.25 -2.29 -6.13
N ALA A 99 18.77 -2.62 -4.94
CA ALA A 99 18.33 -3.79 -4.18
C ALA A 99 16.86 -3.68 -3.78
N ILE A 100 16.45 -2.51 -3.25
CA ILE A 100 15.05 -2.25 -2.86
C ILE A 100 14.14 -2.42 -4.07
N GLU A 101 14.43 -1.77 -5.19
CA GLU A 101 13.58 -1.83 -6.37
C GLU A 101 13.56 -3.21 -7.05
N MET A 102 14.66 -3.96 -6.98
CA MET A 102 14.67 -5.35 -7.46
C MET A 102 13.75 -6.24 -6.62
N VAL A 103 13.76 -6.07 -5.30
CA VAL A 103 12.82 -6.80 -4.42
C VAL A 103 11.38 -6.40 -4.73
N LEU A 104 11.07 -5.11 -4.80
CA LEU A 104 9.73 -4.63 -5.16
C LEU A 104 9.27 -5.17 -6.52
N LEU A 105 10.18 -5.23 -7.49
CA LEU A 105 9.87 -5.72 -8.82
C LEU A 105 9.63 -7.23 -8.85
N GLN A 106 10.36 -8.00 -8.06
CA GLN A 106 10.20 -9.46 -7.98
C GLN A 106 8.95 -9.85 -7.18
N GLU A 107 8.61 -9.11 -6.12
CA GLU A 107 7.46 -9.43 -5.26
C GLU A 107 6.16 -8.83 -5.81
N TYR A 108 6.20 -7.55 -6.26
CA TYR A 108 5.00 -6.76 -6.56
C TYR A 108 4.90 -6.28 -8.00
N HIS A 109 5.80 -6.68 -8.91
CA HIS A 109 5.85 -6.22 -10.32
C HIS A 109 5.87 -4.69 -10.48
N THR A 110 6.27 -3.95 -9.46
CA THR A 110 6.31 -2.50 -9.46
C THR A 110 7.69 -1.97 -9.08
N LEU A 111 7.97 -0.74 -9.49
CA LEU A 111 9.11 0.04 -9.02
C LEU A 111 8.63 1.05 -7.99
N TYR A 112 9.55 1.62 -7.20
CA TYR A 112 9.21 2.61 -6.19
C TYR A 112 8.44 3.79 -6.79
N ASN A 113 7.28 4.10 -6.22
CA ASN A 113 6.32 5.09 -6.70
C ASN A 113 5.72 5.89 -5.54
N VAL A 114 4.79 6.81 -5.84
CA VAL A 114 4.16 7.68 -4.86
C VAL A 114 3.31 6.88 -3.87
N ASP A 115 2.61 5.86 -4.33
CA ASP A 115 1.74 5.05 -3.46
C ASP A 115 2.57 4.27 -2.43
N LEU A 116 3.71 3.69 -2.86
CA LEU A 116 4.68 3.07 -1.94
C LEU A 116 5.32 4.08 -0.99
N ALA A 117 5.59 5.31 -1.44
CA ALA A 117 6.10 6.35 -0.56
C ALA A 117 5.06 6.73 0.50
N LEU A 118 3.79 6.83 0.13
CA LEU A 118 2.68 7.08 1.05
C LEU A 118 2.49 5.91 2.02
N LEU A 119 2.56 4.68 1.52
CA LEU A 119 2.51 3.48 2.35
C LEU A 119 3.65 3.50 3.38
N MET A 120 4.89 3.75 2.98
CA MET A 120 6.03 3.85 3.90
C MET A 120 5.86 4.96 4.96
N LEU A 121 5.26 6.09 4.59
CA LEU A 121 4.99 7.20 5.52
C LEU A 121 3.85 6.88 6.50
N SER A 122 2.97 5.95 6.16
CA SER A 122 1.83 5.53 6.98
C SER A 122 2.07 4.21 7.73
N THR A 123 3.05 3.41 7.33
CA THR A 123 3.36 2.10 7.91
C THR A 123 4.00 2.23 9.29
N ASN A 124 3.49 1.50 10.26
CA ASN A 124 4.09 1.39 11.59
C ASN A 124 5.16 0.27 11.65
N THR A 125 5.90 0.18 12.76
CA THR A 125 6.98 -0.79 12.95
C THR A 125 6.50 -2.24 12.90
N ARG A 126 5.27 -2.52 13.33
CA ARG A 126 4.65 -3.85 13.31
C ARG A 126 4.36 -4.27 11.86
N GLU A 127 3.67 -3.44 11.09
CA GLU A 127 3.37 -3.71 9.68
C GLU A 127 4.65 -3.83 8.85
N ALA A 128 5.65 -2.97 9.08
CA ALA A 128 6.95 -3.10 8.45
C ALA A 128 7.59 -4.47 8.72
N GLY A 129 7.54 -4.95 9.98
CA GLY A 129 8.02 -6.28 10.36
C GLY A 129 7.24 -7.41 9.66
N GLU A 130 5.92 -7.26 9.52
CA GLU A 130 5.08 -8.21 8.80
C GLU A 130 5.46 -8.27 7.31
N ILE A 131 5.63 -7.13 6.64
CA ILE A 131 6.07 -7.05 5.25
C ILE A 131 7.44 -7.74 5.05
N PHE A 132 8.42 -7.47 5.94
CA PHE A 132 9.73 -8.10 5.84
C PHE A 132 9.67 -9.64 6.00
N SER A 133 8.73 -10.15 6.79
CA SER A 133 8.62 -11.61 7.06
C SER A 133 8.15 -12.44 5.86
N ILE A 134 7.58 -11.81 4.84
CA ILE A 134 7.00 -12.48 3.65
C ILE A 134 7.88 -12.42 2.42
N LEU A 135 8.93 -11.58 2.44
CA LEU A 135 9.79 -11.44 1.28
C LEU A 135 10.50 -12.78 0.96
N HIS A 136 10.39 -13.22 -0.28
CA HIS A 136 10.99 -14.47 -0.71
C HIS A 136 12.51 -14.37 -0.81
N LEU A 137 13.22 -15.40 -0.37
CA LEU A 137 14.68 -15.47 -0.50
C LEU A 137 15.14 -15.32 -1.96
N SER A 138 14.35 -15.80 -2.91
CA SER A 138 14.63 -15.67 -4.36
C SER A 138 14.78 -14.21 -4.79
N SER A 139 13.99 -13.29 -4.25
CA SER A 139 14.05 -11.85 -4.61
C SER A 139 15.37 -11.23 -4.16
N PHE A 140 15.88 -11.63 -2.99
CA PHE A 140 17.22 -11.24 -2.53
C PHE A 140 18.33 -11.86 -3.38
N VAL A 141 18.17 -13.08 -3.88
CA VAL A 141 19.12 -13.71 -4.82
C VAL A 141 19.18 -12.93 -6.13
N TRP A 142 18.05 -12.55 -6.69
CA TRP A 142 18.01 -11.71 -7.90
C TRP A 142 18.62 -10.32 -7.67
N ALA A 143 18.34 -9.69 -6.55
CA ALA A 143 18.96 -8.41 -6.18
C ALA A 143 20.48 -8.57 -6.04
N GLY A 144 20.95 -9.62 -5.35
CA GLY A 144 22.37 -9.94 -5.18
C GLY A 144 23.08 -10.21 -6.52
N GLY A 145 22.45 -10.98 -7.40
CA GLY A 145 22.96 -11.24 -8.75
C GLY A 145 23.14 -9.97 -9.58
N GLY A 146 22.15 -9.08 -9.56
CA GLY A 146 22.20 -7.78 -10.23
C GLY A 146 23.28 -6.85 -9.64
N ILE A 147 23.44 -6.84 -8.31
CA ILE A 147 24.53 -6.14 -7.62
C ILE A 147 25.89 -6.65 -8.09
N MET A 148 26.07 -7.96 -8.10
CA MET A 148 27.34 -8.58 -8.55
C MET A 148 27.66 -8.22 -10.00
N LEU A 149 26.68 -8.26 -10.90
CA LEU A 149 26.86 -7.86 -12.31
C LEU A 149 27.24 -6.39 -12.43
N SER A 150 26.60 -5.51 -11.65
CA SER A 150 26.88 -4.07 -11.64
C SER A 150 28.29 -3.77 -11.13
N ILE A 151 28.72 -4.43 -10.06
CA ILE A 151 30.06 -4.31 -9.49
C ILE A 151 31.11 -4.88 -10.47
N LEU A 152 30.85 -6.03 -11.09
CA LEU A 152 31.74 -6.62 -12.08
C LEU A 152 31.93 -5.68 -13.27
N GLY A 153 30.86 -5.12 -13.82
CA GLY A 153 30.94 -4.15 -14.91
C GLY A 153 31.72 -2.89 -14.52
N ALA A 154 31.49 -2.39 -13.31
CA ALA A 154 32.27 -1.27 -12.77
C ALA A 154 33.75 -1.60 -12.61
N TYR A 155 34.07 -2.78 -12.09
CA TYR A 155 35.43 -3.25 -11.91
C TYR A 155 36.18 -3.42 -13.23
N LEU A 156 35.55 -4.06 -14.23
CA LEU A 156 36.15 -4.22 -15.57
C LEU A 156 36.40 -2.84 -16.23
N THR A 157 35.49 -1.92 -16.07
CA THR A 157 35.65 -0.54 -16.57
C THR A 157 36.76 0.19 -15.83
N TYR A 158 36.85 0.05 -14.51
CA TYR A 158 37.94 0.60 -13.69
C TYR A 158 39.29 0.08 -14.14
N LYS A 159 39.45 -1.25 -14.27
CA LYS A 159 40.71 -1.89 -14.72
C LYS A 159 41.15 -1.38 -16.08
N LYS A 160 40.20 -1.13 -17.02
CA LYS A 160 40.51 -0.63 -18.36
C LYS A 160 40.81 0.88 -18.36
N SER A 161 40.25 1.65 -17.41
CA SER A 161 40.38 3.11 -17.38
C SER A 161 41.56 3.63 -16.57
N LEU A 162 42.32 2.75 -15.91
CA LEU A 162 43.53 3.15 -15.19
C LEU A 162 44.50 3.83 -16.16
N ASN A 163 44.84 5.12 -15.84
CA ASN A 163 45.72 5.98 -16.65
C ASN A 163 45.11 6.51 -17.97
N THR A 164 43.81 6.48 -18.16
CA THR A 164 43.18 7.00 -19.37
C THR A 164 42.77 8.49 -19.14
N THR A 165 43.34 9.40 -19.93
CA THR A 165 42.87 10.79 -20.02
C THR A 165 41.84 10.90 -21.12
N LEU A 166 40.62 11.27 -20.78
CA LEU A 166 39.56 11.44 -21.79
C LEU A 166 39.88 12.55 -22.77
N SER A 167 39.66 12.29 -24.04
CA SER A 167 39.79 13.27 -25.09
C SER A 167 38.78 14.42 -24.90
N LYS A 168 39.08 15.63 -25.41
CA LYS A 168 38.17 16.78 -25.37
C LYS A 168 36.82 16.47 -26.02
N ARG A 169 36.79 15.65 -27.07
CA ARG A 169 35.56 15.20 -27.75
C ARG A 169 34.72 14.27 -26.87
N ALA A 170 35.35 13.32 -26.16
CA ALA A 170 34.66 12.43 -25.24
C ALA A 170 34.03 13.21 -24.07
N VAL A 171 34.72 14.20 -23.51
CA VAL A 171 34.20 15.06 -22.44
C VAL A 171 33.03 15.93 -22.92
N ALA A 172 33.11 16.48 -24.16
CA ALA A 172 31.99 17.20 -24.75
C ALA A 172 30.78 16.31 -24.97
N PHE A 173 30.97 15.09 -25.43
CA PHE A 173 29.89 14.10 -25.58
C PHE A 173 29.23 13.73 -24.23
N VAL A 174 30.03 13.51 -23.19
CA VAL A 174 29.52 13.29 -21.82
C VAL A 174 28.72 14.50 -21.33
N GLY A 175 29.21 15.71 -21.58
CA GLY A 175 28.48 16.93 -21.22
C GLY A 175 27.15 17.09 -21.95
N ILE A 176 27.09 16.71 -23.22
CA ILE A 176 25.83 16.68 -24.00
C ILE A 176 24.85 15.65 -23.46
N LEU A 177 25.33 14.43 -23.18
CA LEU A 177 24.51 13.37 -22.58
C LEU A 177 23.99 13.79 -21.19
N ALA A 178 24.85 14.36 -20.34
CA ALA A 178 24.47 14.85 -19.03
C ALA A 178 23.42 15.97 -19.10
N PHE A 179 23.59 16.90 -20.05
CA PHE A 179 22.64 17.98 -20.29
C PHE A 179 21.30 17.46 -20.83
N ALA A 180 21.34 16.52 -21.79
CA ALA A 180 20.14 15.91 -22.35
C ALA A 180 19.39 15.08 -21.28
N GLY A 181 20.11 14.29 -20.47
CA GLY A 181 19.53 13.52 -19.36
C GLY A 181 18.97 14.43 -18.25
N GLY A 182 19.75 15.42 -17.81
CA GLY A 182 19.33 16.40 -16.81
C GLY A 182 18.20 17.31 -17.31
N GLY A 183 18.22 17.71 -18.59
CA GLY A 183 17.17 18.52 -19.21
C GLY A 183 15.85 17.77 -19.41
N ALA A 184 15.90 16.45 -19.57
CA ALA A 184 14.70 15.63 -19.64
C ALA A 184 14.01 15.46 -18.27
N VAL A 185 14.74 15.63 -17.16
CA VAL A 185 14.20 15.56 -15.80
C VAL A 185 13.19 16.66 -15.52
N LEU A 186 13.45 17.89 -15.94
CA LEU A 186 12.57 19.04 -15.65
C LEU A 186 11.16 18.89 -16.27
N PRO A 187 11.00 18.56 -17.57
CA PRO A 187 9.66 18.30 -18.13
C PRO A 187 9.00 17.07 -17.53
N VAL A 188 9.78 16.03 -17.23
CA VAL A 188 9.29 14.81 -16.58
C VAL A 188 8.82 15.14 -15.17
N ALA A 189 9.59 15.84 -14.36
CA ALA A 189 9.19 16.27 -13.02
C ALA A 189 7.93 17.15 -13.07
N TYR A 190 7.85 18.11 -14.02
CA TYR A 190 6.70 19.00 -14.17
C TYR A 190 5.44 18.23 -14.59
N ALA A 191 5.51 17.40 -15.61
CA ALA A 191 4.36 16.57 -16.05
C ALA A 191 3.88 15.61 -14.97
N HIS A 192 4.75 15.20 -14.06
CA HIS A 192 4.43 14.30 -12.96
C HIS A 192 3.78 15.01 -11.78
N PHE A 193 4.24 16.23 -11.47
CA PHE A 193 3.58 17.08 -10.49
C PHE A 193 2.12 17.38 -10.87
N GLU A 194 1.86 17.52 -12.16
CA GLU A 194 0.53 17.84 -12.67
C GLU A 194 -0.37 16.60 -12.78
N ASN A 195 0.18 15.46 -13.19
CA ASN A 195 -0.57 14.22 -13.46
C ASN A 195 -0.47 13.15 -12.37
N ARG A 196 0.23 13.39 -11.26
CA ARG A 196 0.42 12.47 -10.12
C ARG A 196 1.02 11.10 -10.47
N VAL A 197 1.68 10.96 -11.62
CA VAL A 197 2.23 9.67 -12.10
C VAL A 197 3.69 9.83 -12.49
N ILE A 198 4.60 9.10 -11.84
CA ILE A 198 6.01 9.02 -12.25
C ILE A 198 6.18 7.83 -13.19
N PRO A 199 6.55 8.02 -14.48
CA PRO A 199 6.70 6.92 -15.41
C PRO A 199 7.85 6.00 -14.97
N SER A 200 7.52 4.84 -14.46
CA SER A 200 8.48 3.88 -13.93
C SER A 200 9.38 3.29 -15.01
N SER A 201 8.90 3.23 -16.27
CA SER A 201 9.58 2.52 -17.35
C SER A 201 10.91 3.13 -17.80
N TYR A 202 11.14 4.42 -17.57
CA TYR A 202 12.35 5.11 -18.06
C TYR A 202 13.01 6.07 -17.05
N THR A 203 12.42 6.29 -15.87
CA THR A 203 13.06 7.05 -14.79
C THR A 203 14.10 6.21 -14.05
N THR A 204 15.07 6.86 -13.44
CA THR A 204 16.06 6.19 -12.59
C THR A 204 15.55 5.97 -11.18
N SER A 205 16.11 5.02 -10.44
CA SER A 205 15.78 4.80 -9.04
C SER A 205 16.02 6.03 -8.16
N TYR A 206 16.98 6.88 -8.50
CA TYR A 206 17.20 8.15 -7.80
C TYR A 206 16.05 9.13 -7.96
N GLU A 207 15.54 9.27 -9.18
CA GLU A 207 14.40 10.14 -9.48
C GLU A 207 13.16 9.63 -8.78
N ARG A 208 12.90 8.32 -8.89
CA ARG A 208 11.76 7.71 -8.22
C ARG A 208 11.85 7.89 -6.71
N ALA A 209 13.00 7.60 -6.10
CA ALA A 209 13.19 7.75 -4.66
C ALA A 209 12.97 9.19 -4.19
N VAL A 210 13.55 10.18 -4.88
CA VAL A 210 13.44 11.59 -4.48
C VAL A 210 12.06 12.15 -4.79
N LEU A 211 11.58 11.99 -6.02
CA LEU A 211 10.31 12.60 -6.47
C LEU A 211 9.10 11.94 -5.81
N SER A 212 9.07 10.60 -5.72
CA SER A 212 7.94 9.91 -5.08
C SER A 212 7.87 10.21 -3.59
N THR A 213 9.03 10.20 -2.90
CA THR A 213 9.05 10.53 -1.46
C THR A 213 8.69 11.99 -1.21
N ALA A 214 9.26 12.93 -1.97
CA ALA A 214 8.94 14.35 -1.83
C ALA A 214 7.46 14.62 -2.12
N TYR A 215 6.91 14.01 -3.17
CA TYR A 215 5.51 14.17 -3.52
C TYR A 215 4.59 13.49 -2.49
N GLY A 216 4.90 12.28 -2.07
CA GLY A 216 4.18 11.60 -0.99
C GLY A 216 4.18 12.42 0.31
N TYR A 217 5.32 12.98 0.69
CA TYR A 217 5.43 13.89 1.84
C TYR A 217 4.57 15.16 1.68
N LEU A 218 4.63 15.82 0.51
CA LEU A 218 3.78 16.98 0.24
C LEU A 218 2.28 16.65 0.27
N LEU A 219 1.89 15.48 -0.22
CA LEU A 219 0.53 14.99 -0.09
C LEU A 219 0.15 14.75 1.38
N SER A 220 1.06 14.19 2.18
CA SER A 220 0.84 13.94 3.59
C SER A 220 0.61 15.23 4.39
N LEU A 221 1.33 16.30 4.08
CA LEU A 221 1.14 17.62 4.74
C LEU A 221 -0.25 18.22 4.48
N LYS A 222 -0.86 17.91 3.35
CA LYS A 222 -2.22 18.40 3.00
C LYS A 222 -3.35 17.57 3.58
N VAL A 223 -3.03 16.44 4.21
CA VAL A 223 -4.07 15.51 4.72
C VAL A 223 -4.89 16.16 5.82
N GLU A 224 -4.26 16.87 6.75
CA GLU A 224 -4.98 17.53 7.84
C GLU A 224 -5.88 18.67 7.36
N GLU A 225 -5.43 19.44 6.35
CA GLU A 225 -6.27 20.46 5.71
C GLU A 225 -7.51 19.83 5.05
N ARG A 226 -7.33 18.67 4.42
CA ARG A 226 -8.42 17.93 3.77
C ARG A 226 -9.42 17.39 4.78
N TYR A 227 -8.96 16.89 5.92
CA TYR A 227 -9.84 16.40 6.98
C TYR A 227 -10.59 17.55 7.65
N ALA A 228 -9.94 18.70 7.87
CA ALA A 228 -10.61 19.90 8.34
C ALA A 228 -11.69 20.38 7.35
N ALA A 229 -11.42 20.31 6.04
CA ALA A 229 -12.41 20.64 5.01
C ALA A 229 -13.65 19.72 5.07
N MET A 230 -13.47 18.42 5.34
CA MET A 230 -14.59 17.49 5.51
C MET A 230 -15.51 17.87 6.68
N SER A 231 -14.95 18.40 7.77
CA SER A 231 -15.73 18.79 8.95
C SER A 231 -16.57 20.04 8.75
N THR A 232 -16.21 20.87 7.75
CA THR A 232 -16.89 22.15 7.44
C THR A 232 -17.84 22.07 6.24
N LEU A 233 -18.09 20.85 5.70
CA LEU A 233 -18.94 20.68 4.52
C LEU A 233 -20.38 21.20 4.76
N GLU A 234 -20.70 22.31 4.12
CA GLU A 234 -22.06 22.90 4.10
C GLU A 234 -23.03 22.05 3.26
N GLY A 235 -22.54 21.14 2.43
CA GLY A 235 -23.34 20.30 1.50
C GLY A 235 -24.37 19.37 2.14
N LEU A 236 -24.39 19.27 3.49
CA LEU A 236 -25.43 18.56 4.22
C LEU A 236 -26.73 19.38 4.38
N THR A 237 -26.75 20.66 3.98
CA THR A 237 -27.95 21.55 4.16
C THR A 237 -29.14 21.07 3.33
N ASP A 238 -28.90 20.43 2.21
CA ASP A 238 -29.95 19.97 1.28
C ASP A 238 -30.51 18.58 1.61
N LEU A 239 -29.94 17.90 2.64
CA LEU A 239 -30.44 16.59 3.07
C LEU A 239 -31.81 16.76 3.78
N GLN A 240 -32.83 16.19 3.15
CA GLN A 240 -34.17 16.09 3.76
C GLN A 240 -34.31 14.73 4.44
N VAL A 241 -34.55 14.75 5.72
CA VAL A 241 -34.85 13.54 6.50
C VAL A 241 -36.35 13.27 6.42
N THR A 242 -36.73 12.19 5.74
CA THR A 242 -38.13 11.74 5.72
C THR A 242 -38.40 10.88 6.96
N ASP A 243 -39.45 11.22 7.69
CA ASP A 243 -39.79 10.55 8.96
C ASP A 243 -40.69 9.33 8.73
N SER A 244 -40.23 8.39 7.91
CA SER A 244 -40.99 7.21 7.50
C SER A 244 -40.79 5.99 8.37
N LEU A 245 -39.81 6.00 9.29
CA LEU A 245 -39.48 4.86 10.14
C LEU A 245 -39.92 5.08 11.57
N ALA A 246 -40.44 4.02 12.15
CA ALA A 246 -41.10 3.85 13.44
C ALA A 246 -40.67 4.79 14.59
N ASN A 247 -41.58 4.97 15.55
CA ASN A 247 -41.42 5.76 16.76
C ASN A 247 -40.39 5.17 17.77
N GLU A 248 -39.74 4.06 17.46
CA GLU A 248 -38.75 3.41 18.33
C GLU A 248 -37.34 3.48 17.75
N PRO A 249 -36.33 3.73 18.60
CA PRO A 249 -34.94 3.76 18.17
C PRO A 249 -34.49 2.41 17.60
N ILE A 250 -33.81 2.42 16.45
CA ILE A 250 -33.24 1.25 15.80
C ILE A 250 -31.72 1.39 15.77
N ASP A 251 -31.00 0.39 16.27
CA ASP A 251 -29.54 0.35 16.13
C ASP A 251 -29.15 -0.08 14.71
N VAL A 252 -28.23 0.63 14.10
CA VAL A 252 -27.66 0.29 12.79
C VAL A 252 -26.17 0.02 12.96
N VAL A 253 -25.75 -1.20 12.66
CA VAL A 253 -24.37 -1.63 12.82
C VAL A 253 -23.76 -1.93 11.45
N LEU A 254 -22.74 -1.20 11.09
CA LEU A 254 -21.93 -1.45 9.91
C LEU A 254 -20.66 -2.17 10.34
N ILE A 255 -20.58 -3.47 10.08
CA ILE A 255 -19.37 -4.27 10.25
C ILE A 255 -18.54 -4.09 8.98
N LEU A 256 -17.48 -3.30 9.08
CA LEU A 256 -16.52 -3.07 8.01
C LEU A 256 -15.41 -4.10 8.14
N GLY A 257 -15.47 -5.13 7.30
CA GLY A 257 -14.47 -6.18 7.21
C GLY A 257 -13.27 -5.75 6.35
N GLU A 258 -12.26 -6.60 6.30
CA GLU A 258 -10.97 -6.32 5.66
C GLU A 258 -10.55 -7.50 4.80
N SER A 259 -10.24 -7.23 3.52
CA SER A 259 -9.58 -8.14 2.58
C SER A 259 -10.32 -9.47 2.29
N VAL A 260 -11.64 -9.56 2.53
CA VAL A 260 -12.39 -10.82 2.34
C VAL A 260 -13.00 -10.91 0.94
N ARG A 261 -12.60 -11.95 0.19
CA ARG A 261 -13.17 -12.28 -1.12
C ARG A 261 -14.40 -13.17 -0.98
N ARG A 262 -15.45 -12.82 -1.71
CA ARG A 262 -16.71 -13.56 -1.74
C ARG A 262 -16.54 -15.03 -2.13
N ASP A 263 -15.72 -15.32 -3.13
CA ASP A 263 -15.50 -16.66 -3.69
C ASP A 263 -14.68 -17.58 -2.75
N TYR A 264 -14.17 -17.06 -1.62
CA TYR A 264 -13.58 -17.84 -0.53
C TYR A 264 -14.52 -18.03 0.66
N LEU A 265 -15.79 -17.65 0.56
CA LEU A 265 -16.79 -17.85 1.60
C LEU A 265 -17.66 -19.08 1.29
N HIS A 266 -17.81 -20.02 2.22
CA HIS A 266 -18.67 -21.19 2.03
C HIS A 266 -20.12 -20.79 1.76
N SER A 267 -20.62 -19.75 2.39
CA SER A 267 -21.93 -19.16 2.13
C SER A 267 -22.13 -18.69 0.66
N TYR A 268 -21.04 -18.49 -0.09
CA TYR A 268 -21.03 -18.19 -1.51
C TYR A 268 -20.37 -19.31 -2.35
N VAL A 269 -20.53 -20.56 -1.90
CA VAL A 269 -20.17 -21.80 -2.63
C VAL A 269 -18.68 -22.18 -2.58
N TYR A 270 -17.86 -21.59 -1.72
CA TYR A 270 -16.53 -22.13 -1.48
C TYR A 270 -16.61 -23.54 -0.89
N SER A 271 -15.71 -24.42 -1.31
CA SER A 271 -15.80 -25.85 -0.93
C SER A 271 -15.50 -26.16 0.51
N LEU A 272 -14.76 -25.30 1.23
CA LEU A 272 -14.43 -25.49 2.63
C LEU A 272 -15.44 -24.79 3.54
N PRO A 273 -15.95 -25.45 4.59
CA PRO A 273 -16.99 -24.90 5.47
C PRO A 273 -16.40 -23.90 6.48
N ASN A 274 -16.02 -22.72 5.99
CA ASN A 274 -15.35 -21.67 6.75
C ASN A 274 -16.27 -20.51 7.19
N THR A 275 -17.56 -20.58 6.88
CA THR A 275 -18.55 -19.59 7.32
C THR A 275 -19.75 -20.22 8.04
N PRO A 276 -19.56 -21.11 9.04
CA PRO A 276 -20.68 -21.81 9.67
C PRO A 276 -21.65 -20.90 10.42
N GLY A 277 -21.19 -19.73 10.89
CA GLY A 277 -22.03 -18.73 11.55
C GLY A 277 -22.96 -18.04 10.55
N ILE A 278 -22.41 -17.54 9.44
CA ILE A 278 -23.17 -16.94 8.34
C ILE A 278 -24.12 -17.97 7.73
N ASP A 279 -23.64 -19.20 7.45
CA ASP A 279 -24.47 -20.29 6.90
C ASP A 279 -25.70 -20.58 7.80
N SER A 280 -25.49 -20.56 9.12
CA SER A 280 -26.58 -20.74 10.09
C SER A 280 -27.58 -19.60 10.02
N LEU A 281 -27.12 -18.33 10.00
CA LEU A 281 -28.00 -17.17 9.93
C LEU A 281 -28.78 -17.09 8.60
N VAL A 282 -28.16 -17.50 7.50
CA VAL A 282 -28.82 -17.61 6.19
C VAL A 282 -29.88 -18.71 6.21
N SER A 283 -29.57 -19.88 6.79
CA SER A 283 -30.51 -21.01 6.83
C SER A 283 -31.72 -20.73 7.70
N THR A 284 -31.60 -19.90 8.75
CA THR A 284 -32.72 -19.45 9.60
C THR A 284 -33.52 -18.29 9.02
N GLY A 285 -33.01 -17.65 7.96
CA GLY A 285 -33.62 -16.46 7.34
C GLY A 285 -33.30 -15.15 8.08
N ASP A 286 -32.37 -15.19 9.04
CA ASP A 286 -31.93 -14.02 9.81
C ASP A 286 -30.89 -13.17 9.05
N MET A 287 -30.31 -13.70 7.97
CA MET A 287 -29.36 -13.00 7.11
C MET A 287 -29.69 -13.15 5.63
N ILE A 288 -29.53 -12.05 4.90
CA ILE A 288 -29.69 -12.00 3.43
C ILE A 288 -28.31 -11.81 2.80
N LEU A 289 -27.96 -12.66 1.84
CA LEU A 289 -26.74 -12.57 1.05
C LEU A 289 -27.00 -11.75 -0.22
N PHE A 290 -26.16 -10.75 -0.46
CA PHE A 290 -26.14 -10.00 -1.70
C PHE A 290 -25.18 -10.66 -2.70
N THR A 291 -25.63 -10.97 -3.90
CA THR A 291 -24.86 -11.72 -4.90
C THR A 291 -24.20 -10.84 -5.96
N ASP A 292 -24.59 -9.57 -6.06
CA ASP A 292 -24.10 -8.62 -7.07
C ASP A 292 -23.58 -7.34 -6.38
N VAL A 293 -22.49 -7.48 -5.62
CA VAL A 293 -21.81 -6.37 -4.94
C VAL A 293 -20.32 -6.43 -5.27
N LEU A 294 -19.75 -5.30 -5.65
CA LEU A 294 -18.33 -5.14 -5.97
C LEU A 294 -17.71 -4.10 -5.05
N ALA A 295 -16.50 -4.36 -4.58
CA ALA A 295 -15.70 -3.35 -3.91
C ALA A 295 -15.34 -2.23 -4.90
N PRO A 296 -15.47 -0.95 -4.49
CA PRO A 296 -15.24 0.18 -5.41
C PRO A 296 -13.76 0.42 -5.72
N ALA A 297 -12.85 -0.23 -5.01
CA ALA A 297 -11.41 -0.19 -5.22
C ALA A 297 -10.74 -1.44 -4.64
N THR A 298 -9.44 -1.58 -4.89
CA THR A 298 -8.62 -2.75 -4.51
C THR A 298 -7.79 -2.55 -3.25
N THR A 299 -7.92 -1.42 -2.58
CA THR A 299 -7.20 -1.10 -1.33
C THR A 299 -8.14 -0.42 -0.35
N THR A 300 -7.94 -0.61 0.94
CA THR A 300 -8.74 -0.09 2.04
C THR A 300 -9.02 1.41 1.91
N ASN A 301 -7.99 2.22 1.72
CA ASN A 301 -8.14 3.67 1.64
C ASN A 301 -9.04 4.12 0.49
N TYR A 302 -8.78 3.63 -0.72
CA TYR A 302 -9.57 4.01 -1.89
C TYR A 302 -10.98 3.42 -1.87
N SER A 303 -11.17 2.26 -1.27
CA SER A 303 -12.48 1.66 -1.09
C SER A 303 -13.31 2.43 -0.06
N CYS A 304 -12.76 2.67 1.12
CA CYS A 304 -13.46 3.37 2.20
C CYS A 304 -13.80 4.83 1.85
N GLN A 305 -12.94 5.54 1.09
CA GLN A 305 -13.27 6.86 0.55
C GLN A 305 -14.57 6.85 -0.27
N ARG A 306 -14.84 5.78 -1.01
CA ARG A 306 -16.04 5.63 -1.86
C ARG A 306 -17.22 5.03 -1.14
N THR A 307 -16.97 4.19 -0.15
CA THR A 307 -18.02 3.53 0.63
C THR A 307 -18.55 4.42 1.74
N LEU A 308 -17.65 5.18 2.38
CA LEU A 308 -18.00 6.02 3.54
C LEU A 308 -18.25 7.49 3.17
N THR A 309 -18.24 7.84 1.88
CA THR A 309 -18.63 9.18 1.39
C THR A 309 -19.57 9.06 0.19
N PHE A 310 -20.14 10.19 -0.24
CA PHE A 310 -20.93 10.26 -1.48
C PHE A 310 -20.06 10.40 -2.74
N TYR A 311 -18.76 10.20 -2.63
CA TYR A 311 -17.84 10.25 -3.76
C TYR A 311 -17.99 9.04 -4.67
N THR A 312 -18.14 9.28 -5.98
CA THR A 312 -18.11 8.23 -7.00
C THR A 312 -17.10 8.59 -8.10
N ASN A 313 -16.44 7.59 -8.67
CA ASN A 313 -15.49 7.81 -9.78
C ASN A 313 -16.15 8.27 -11.09
N ILE A 314 -17.46 8.03 -11.24
CA ILE A 314 -18.18 8.24 -12.49
C ILE A 314 -18.63 9.70 -12.63
N GLU A 315 -19.02 10.32 -11.54
CA GLU A 315 -19.64 11.66 -11.53
C GLU A 315 -18.86 12.70 -10.71
N ALA A 316 -17.69 12.31 -10.19
CA ALA A 316 -16.90 13.16 -9.32
C ALA A 316 -16.39 14.41 -10.05
N LYS A 317 -16.82 15.59 -9.59
CA LYS A 317 -16.34 16.89 -10.07
C LYS A 317 -15.21 17.47 -9.24
N THR A 318 -15.03 16.95 -8.04
CA THR A 318 -14.03 17.40 -7.06
C THR A 318 -13.42 16.20 -6.34
N ASP A 319 -12.44 16.43 -5.50
CA ASP A 319 -11.80 15.37 -4.69
C ASP A 319 -12.78 14.80 -3.65
N TRP A 320 -12.59 13.55 -3.25
CA TRP A 320 -13.48 12.78 -2.37
C TRP A 320 -13.76 13.44 -1.02
N TYR A 321 -12.82 14.17 -0.47
CA TYR A 321 -12.97 14.89 0.80
C TYR A 321 -13.88 16.13 0.74
N ASN A 322 -14.34 16.50 -0.44
CA ASN A 322 -15.35 17.54 -0.66
C ASN A 322 -16.78 16.98 -0.72
N TYR A 323 -16.95 15.69 -0.43
CA TYR A 323 -18.27 15.06 -0.37
C TYR A 323 -18.67 14.76 1.08
N PRO A 324 -19.96 14.80 1.41
CA PRO A 324 -20.46 14.38 2.72
C PRO A 324 -20.01 12.95 3.04
N ASN A 325 -19.68 12.71 4.31
CA ASN A 325 -19.40 11.36 4.80
C ASN A 325 -20.62 10.73 5.48
N LEU A 326 -20.63 9.41 5.56
CA LEU A 326 -21.74 8.62 6.09
C LEU A 326 -22.04 8.96 7.56
N LEU A 327 -21.01 9.09 8.42
CA LEU A 327 -21.20 9.38 9.83
C LEU A 327 -21.87 10.74 10.05
N SER A 328 -21.40 11.79 9.38
CA SER A 328 -22.02 13.12 9.46
C SER A 328 -23.45 13.10 8.94
N THR A 329 -23.70 12.32 7.88
CA THR A 329 -25.03 12.19 7.27
C THR A 329 -26.04 11.55 8.23
N VAL A 330 -25.70 10.41 8.83
CA VAL A 330 -26.58 9.70 9.75
C VAL A 330 -26.72 10.44 11.09
N SER A 331 -25.67 11.13 11.55
CA SER A 331 -25.74 12.00 12.73
C SER A 331 -26.77 13.12 12.51
N ARG A 332 -26.76 13.76 11.34
CA ARG A 332 -27.75 14.77 10.98
C ARG A 332 -29.16 14.21 10.85
N ALA A 333 -29.27 12.93 10.48
CA ALA A 333 -30.55 12.22 10.46
C ALA A 333 -31.10 11.91 11.88
N GLY A 334 -30.35 12.20 12.94
CA GLY A 334 -30.77 12.00 14.32
C GLY A 334 -30.26 10.71 14.99
N TYR A 335 -29.27 10.06 14.40
CA TYR A 335 -28.58 8.94 15.03
C TYR A 335 -27.37 9.43 15.85
N ALA A 336 -27.17 8.89 17.05
CA ALA A 336 -25.87 8.92 17.69
C ALA A 336 -24.89 8.06 16.87
N THR A 337 -23.61 8.42 16.82
CA THR A 337 -22.63 7.70 16.02
C THR A 337 -21.49 7.17 16.87
N ALA A 338 -21.05 5.93 16.59
CA ALA A 338 -19.88 5.32 17.21
C ALA A 338 -18.93 4.73 16.17
N TRP A 339 -17.64 4.77 16.46
CA TRP A 339 -16.56 4.13 15.69
C TRP A 339 -15.77 3.21 16.62
N ILE A 340 -15.86 1.92 16.39
CA ILE A 340 -15.20 0.88 17.16
C ILE A 340 -14.17 0.22 16.22
N THR A 341 -12.88 0.21 16.56
CA THR A 341 -11.85 -0.27 15.63
C THR A 341 -10.78 -1.12 16.29
N ASN A 342 -10.32 -2.14 15.57
CA ASN A 342 -9.12 -2.92 15.84
C ASN A 342 -7.95 -2.53 14.92
N GLN A 343 -8.18 -1.59 14.01
CA GLN A 343 -7.15 -1.06 13.13
C GLN A 343 -6.52 0.20 13.73
N GLU A 344 -5.34 0.53 13.23
CA GLU A 344 -4.57 1.69 13.69
C GLU A 344 -5.29 3.01 13.47
N THR A 345 -5.21 3.91 14.47
CA THR A 345 -5.82 5.25 14.43
C THR A 345 -4.79 6.38 14.22
N THR A 346 -3.49 6.07 14.25
CA THR A 346 -2.41 7.07 14.22
C THR A 346 -1.84 7.33 12.84
N GLY A 347 -1.93 6.37 11.92
CA GLY A 347 -1.43 6.50 10.55
C GLY A 347 -2.12 7.64 9.78
N ILE A 348 -1.34 8.45 9.04
CA ILE A 348 -1.84 9.61 8.29
C ILE A 348 -2.94 9.24 7.28
N TYR A 349 -2.89 8.02 6.77
CA TYR A 349 -3.86 7.46 5.82
C TYR A 349 -4.78 6.39 6.42
N SER A 350 -4.73 6.19 7.74
CA SER A 350 -5.62 5.25 8.41
C SER A 350 -7.07 5.67 8.22
N VAL A 351 -7.91 4.74 7.77
CA VAL A 351 -9.36 4.93 7.63
C VAL A 351 -9.99 5.36 8.94
N SER A 352 -9.56 4.75 10.05
CA SER A 352 -10.03 5.12 11.37
C SER A 352 -9.67 6.56 11.73
N ARG A 353 -8.44 7.01 11.46
CA ARG A 353 -8.05 8.41 11.68
C ARG A 353 -8.87 9.40 10.83
N ILE A 354 -9.22 9.01 9.61
CA ILE A 354 -9.99 9.86 8.69
C ILE A 354 -11.43 10.02 9.16
N PHE A 355 -12.10 8.92 9.52
CA PHE A 355 -13.55 8.90 9.73
C PHE A 355 -13.98 8.90 11.19
N SER A 356 -13.17 8.38 12.13
CA SER A 356 -13.56 8.36 13.54
C SER A 356 -13.82 9.75 14.17
N PRO A 357 -13.16 10.87 13.74
CA PRO A 357 -13.46 12.20 14.27
C PRO A 357 -14.90 12.68 14.02
N PHE A 358 -15.63 12.04 13.10
CA PHE A 358 -17.04 12.34 12.83
C PHE A 358 -18.02 11.52 13.69
N ALA A 359 -17.51 10.61 14.53
CA ALA A 359 -18.32 9.86 15.48
C ALA A 359 -18.45 10.59 16.84
N ASN A 360 -19.60 10.45 17.49
CA ASN A 360 -19.79 10.94 18.85
C ASN A 360 -19.00 10.15 19.89
N ILE A 361 -18.78 8.86 19.63
CA ILE A 361 -18.01 7.94 20.48
C ILE A 361 -16.99 7.21 19.61
N VAL A 362 -15.73 7.23 20.06
CA VAL A 362 -14.65 6.44 19.45
C VAL A 362 -14.12 5.49 20.49
N ARG A 363 -14.02 4.21 20.14
CA ARG A 363 -13.39 3.18 20.96
C ARG A 363 -12.39 2.41 20.11
N GLU A 364 -11.18 2.37 20.57
CA GLU A 364 -10.11 1.61 19.95
C GLU A 364 -9.57 0.57 20.93
N ARG A 365 -9.00 -0.49 20.41
CA ARG A 365 -8.26 -1.44 21.22
C ARG A 365 -7.13 -0.69 21.93
N ASN A 366 -7.09 -0.74 23.26
CA ASN A 366 -5.99 -0.19 24.05
C ASN A 366 -4.70 -0.99 23.79
N ASP A 367 -3.76 -0.45 23.03
CA ASP A 367 -2.41 -0.98 22.83
C ASP A 367 -1.50 -0.86 24.08
N SER A 368 -2.07 -0.49 25.24
CA SER A 368 -1.31 -0.36 26.50
C SER A 368 -0.85 -1.70 27.09
N SER A 369 -1.11 -2.83 26.42
CA SER A 369 -0.56 -4.15 26.74
C SER A 369 0.45 -4.59 25.67
N GLU A 370 1.54 -3.85 25.49
CA GLU A 370 2.82 -4.40 25.00
C GLU A 370 3.44 -5.34 26.07
N GLY A 371 2.63 -6.27 26.59
CA GLY A 371 3.11 -7.40 27.36
C GLY A 371 3.37 -8.53 26.38
N MET A 372 4.62 -9.00 26.32
CA MET A 372 5.01 -10.23 25.64
C MET A 372 3.98 -11.31 25.93
N VAL A 373 3.26 -11.74 24.90
CA VAL A 373 2.34 -12.88 25.01
C VAL A 373 3.18 -14.12 25.23
N ASP A 374 3.20 -14.61 26.44
CA ASP A 374 3.72 -15.95 26.75
C ASP A 374 2.83 -16.97 26.04
N THR A 375 3.39 -17.73 25.11
CA THR A 375 2.67 -18.65 24.22
C THR A 375 2.27 -19.97 24.88
N SER A 376 2.38 -20.11 26.20
CA SER A 376 2.28 -21.41 26.90
C SER A 376 0.96 -21.76 27.59
N GLU A 377 0.02 -20.81 27.85
CA GLU A 377 -1.29 -21.16 28.41
C GLU A 377 -2.44 -20.30 27.86
N HIS A 378 -3.45 -20.98 27.33
CA HIS A 378 -4.59 -20.43 26.65
C HIS A 378 -5.73 -20.10 27.61
N SER A 379 -5.85 -18.84 28.04
CA SER A 379 -7.09 -18.31 28.56
C SER A 379 -7.80 -17.41 27.54
N LEU A 380 -9.14 -17.36 27.59
CA LEU A 380 -9.94 -16.44 26.74
C LEU A 380 -9.54 -14.97 26.94
N ASN A 381 -8.89 -14.64 28.06
CA ASN A 381 -8.37 -13.31 28.34
C ASN A 381 -7.12 -12.96 27.50
N ASP A 382 -6.31 -13.95 27.09
CA ASP A 382 -5.14 -13.72 26.23
C ASP A 382 -5.54 -13.46 24.77
N LEU A 383 -6.78 -13.85 24.38
CA LEU A 383 -7.34 -13.58 23.06
C LEU A 383 -7.85 -12.13 22.92
N ALA A 384 -8.11 -11.46 24.04
CA ALA A 384 -8.77 -10.15 24.05
C ALA A 384 -7.92 -9.00 23.48
N GLY A 385 -6.59 -9.14 23.41
CA GLY A 385 -5.69 -8.04 23.04
C GLY A 385 -5.20 -8.00 21.58
N ALA A 386 -5.29 -9.12 20.83
CA ALA A 386 -4.65 -9.23 19.51
C ALA A 386 -5.63 -9.41 18.34
N TYR A 387 -6.86 -9.86 18.60
CA TYR A 387 -7.84 -10.28 17.60
C TYR A 387 -9.12 -9.45 17.65
N ASP A 388 -9.95 -9.52 16.60
CA ASP A 388 -11.21 -8.76 16.50
C ASP A 388 -12.22 -9.08 17.62
N THR A 389 -12.05 -10.19 18.34
CA THR A 389 -12.81 -10.47 19.58
C THR A 389 -12.60 -9.41 20.66
N ALA A 390 -11.50 -8.66 20.64
CA ALA A 390 -11.26 -7.54 21.54
C ALA A 390 -12.27 -6.39 21.37
N LEU A 391 -12.95 -6.31 20.22
CA LEU A 391 -13.99 -5.31 19.96
C LEU A 391 -15.33 -5.67 20.64
N LEU A 392 -15.62 -6.95 20.90
CA LEU A 392 -16.90 -7.39 21.43
C LEU A 392 -17.32 -6.70 22.74
N PRO A 393 -16.44 -6.50 23.74
CA PRO A 393 -16.79 -5.76 24.96
C PRO A 393 -16.91 -4.24 24.74
N LEU A 394 -16.47 -3.72 23.61
CA LEU A 394 -16.51 -2.29 23.27
C LEU A 394 -17.80 -1.91 22.55
N LEU A 395 -18.54 -2.88 22.02
CA LEU A 395 -19.79 -2.64 21.29
C LEU A 395 -20.86 -2.00 22.18
N LEU A 396 -21.58 -1.06 21.58
CA LEU A 396 -22.60 -0.27 22.25
C LEU A 396 -24.00 -0.57 21.69
N SER A 397 -24.99 -0.20 22.46
CA SER A 397 -26.36 -0.05 21.99
C SER A 397 -26.90 1.31 22.36
N TYR A 398 -27.95 1.76 21.69
CA TYR A 398 -28.60 3.03 21.99
C TYR A 398 -28.97 3.15 23.47
N GLY A 399 -29.50 2.11 24.10
CA GLY A 399 -29.87 2.09 25.52
C GLY A 399 -28.68 2.27 26.49
N GLU A 400 -27.46 1.95 26.06
CA GLU A 400 -26.23 2.08 26.84
C GLU A 400 -25.56 3.47 26.69
N LEU A 401 -26.09 4.33 25.81
CA LEU A 401 -25.55 5.66 25.60
C LEU A 401 -25.82 6.60 26.78
N PRO A 402 -24.95 7.60 27.04
CA PRO A 402 -25.23 8.67 27.99
C PRO A 402 -26.51 9.41 27.67
N ASP A 403 -27.23 9.87 28.72
CA ASP A 403 -28.50 10.61 28.58
C ASP A 403 -28.36 11.87 27.69
N SER A 404 -27.20 12.52 27.73
CA SER A 404 -26.90 13.68 26.89
C SER A 404 -26.92 13.35 25.41
N LEU A 405 -26.45 12.17 25.00
CA LEU A 405 -26.52 11.74 23.62
C LEU A 405 -27.92 11.25 23.25
N ARG A 406 -28.61 10.52 24.13
CA ARG A 406 -29.97 10.05 23.85
C ARG A 406 -31.00 11.21 23.75
N SER A 407 -30.78 12.28 24.48
CA SER A 407 -31.63 13.47 24.37
C SER A 407 -31.44 14.26 23.09
N THR A 408 -30.23 14.18 22.51
CA THR A 408 -29.88 14.86 21.24
C THR A 408 -30.23 13.99 20.04
N TYR A 409 -29.96 12.70 20.13
CA TYR A 409 -30.10 11.73 19.04
C TYR A 409 -31.14 10.68 19.40
N HIS A 410 -32.32 10.79 18.85
CA HIS A 410 -33.47 9.99 19.27
C HIS A 410 -33.83 8.83 18.33
N ARG A 411 -33.08 8.64 17.20
CA ARG A 411 -33.40 7.60 16.21
C ARG A 411 -32.68 6.26 16.46
N GLY A 412 -31.67 6.24 17.32
CA GLY A 412 -30.87 5.07 17.60
C GLY A 412 -29.38 5.35 17.55
N LEU A 413 -28.59 4.29 17.50
CA LEU A 413 -27.14 4.33 17.35
C LEU A 413 -26.76 3.81 15.96
N PHE A 414 -25.93 4.56 15.24
CA PHE A 414 -25.19 4.10 14.07
C PHE A 414 -23.76 3.78 14.50
N GLU A 415 -23.39 2.50 14.50
CA GLU A 415 -22.09 2.03 14.93
C GLU A 415 -21.31 1.43 13.78
N VAL A 416 -20.08 1.89 13.54
CA VAL A 416 -19.12 1.25 12.64
C VAL A 416 -18.21 0.39 13.47
N VAL A 417 -18.16 -0.91 13.14
CA VAL A 417 -17.25 -1.89 13.74
C VAL A 417 -16.21 -2.26 12.69
N HIS A 418 -15.02 -1.66 12.81
CA HIS A 418 -13.95 -1.77 11.83
C HIS A 418 -12.97 -2.88 12.24
N LEU A 419 -13.05 -4.01 11.55
CA LEU A 419 -12.29 -5.23 11.85
C LEU A 419 -10.87 -5.14 11.27
N MET A 420 -9.94 -5.88 11.86
CA MET A 420 -8.68 -6.25 11.24
C MET A 420 -8.89 -7.38 10.20
N GLY A 421 -9.91 -8.18 10.37
CA GLY A 421 -10.40 -9.19 9.42
C GLY A 421 -9.33 -10.11 8.87
N SER A 422 -9.27 -10.19 7.54
CA SER A 422 -8.28 -10.99 6.81
C SER A 422 -7.13 -10.14 6.25
N HIS A 423 -6.77 -9.03 6.94
CA HIS A 423 -5.59 -8.24 6.57
C HIS A 423 -4.33 -9.12 6.61
N PHE A 424 -3.42 -8.92 5.67
CA PHE A 424 -2.13 -9.59 5.65
C PHE A 424 -1.34 -9.28 6.97
N ASP A 425 -0.62 -10.11 7.61
CA ASP A 425 -0.29 -11.53 7.53
C ASP A 425 -1.43 -12.40 8.13
N TYR A 426 -2.09 -13.18 7.30
CA TYR A 426 -3.31 -13.92 7.67
C TYR A 426 -3.13 -14.82 8.89
N GLY A 427 -1.95 -15.46 9.04
CA GLY A 427 -1.65 -16.34 10.16
C GLY A 427 -1.69 -15.67 11.53
N LYS A 428 -1.64 -14.32 11.55
CA LYS A 428 -1.74 -13.51 12.77
C LYS A 428 -3.16 -12.99 13.05
N ARG A 429 -4.13 -13.31 12.20
CA ARG A 429 -5.50 -12.77 12.30
C ARG A 429 -6.44 -13.68 13.10
N TYR A 430 -6.00 -14.85 13.51
CA TYR A 430 -6.78 -15.79 14.29
C TYR A 430 -5.92 -16.53 15.33
N PRO A 431 -6.50 -16.94 16.48
CA PRO A 431 -5.81 -17.75 17.46
C PRO A 431 -5.60 -19.18 16.95
N LYS A 432 -4.58 -19.87 17.43
CA LYS A 432 -4.23 -21.25 17.02
C LYS A 432 -5.41 -22.25 17.11
N SER A 433 -6.34 -22.03 18.03
CA SER A 433 -7.56 -22.85 18.16
C SER A 433 -8.49 -22.75 16.94
N TYR A 434 -8.35 -21.70 16.13
CA TYR A 434 -9.09 -21.48 14.89
C TYR A 434 -8.31 -21.92 13.65
N ALA A 435 -7.12 -22.47 13.77
CA ALA A 435 -6.35 -23.06 12.67
C ALA A 435 -6.96 -24.41 12.24
N ARG A 436 -8.16 -24.38 11.69
CA ARG A 436 -8.94 -25.56 11.31
C ARG A 436 -8.46 -26.18 9.99
N PHE A 437 -8.16 -25.34 8.99
CA PHE A 437 -7.79 -25.77 7.64
C PHE A 437 -6.29 -25.75 7.46
N ARG A 438 -5.75 -26.72 6.72
CA ARG A 438 -4.32 -26.91 6.44
C ARG A 438 -4.08 -26.91 4.93
N ALA A 439 -2.84 -26.76 4.50
CA ALA A 439 -2.46 -26.78 3.09
C ALA A 439 -3.05 -27.94 2.29
N LYS A 440 -3.12 -29.14 2.87
CA LYS A 440 -3.69 -30.34 2.24
C LYS A 440 -5.20 -30.27 1.99
N ASP A 441 -5.92 -29.39 2.68
CA ASP A 441 -7.36 -29.22 2.59
C ASP A 441 -7.75 -28.21 1.51
N ILE A 442 -6.77 -27.44 0.98
CA ILE A 442 -6.98 -26.40 -0.04
C ILE A 442 -7.26 -27.06 -1.39
N PRO A 443 -8.40 -26.71 -2.03
CA PRO A 443 -8.84 -27.38 -3.26
C PRO A 443 -8.03 -27.00 -4.50
N GLN A 444 -7.33 -25.85 -4.47
CA GLN A 444 -6.52 -25.39 -5.58
C GLN A 444 -5.21 -26.19 -5.69
N ASN A 445 -4.78 -26.50 -6.92
CA ASN A 445 -3.50 -27.15 -7.16
C ASN A 445 -2.35 -26.11 -7.08
N LEU A 446 -1.80 -25.93 -5.90
CA LEU A 446 -0.79 -24.94 -5.54
C LEU A 446 0.46 -25.62 -4.98
N GLU A 447 1.59 -24.91 -4.99
CA GLU A 447 2.77 -25.31 -4.23
C GLU A 447 2.48 -25.28 -2.72
N LEU A 448 3.27 -26.02 -1.93
CA LEU A 448 2.99 -26.21 -0.51
C LEU A 448 2.91 -24.89 0.28
N ASP A 449 3.82 -23.97 0.02
CA ASP A 449 3.87 -22.64 0.65
C ASP A 449 2.67 -21.78 0.27
N GLN A 450 2.28 -21.80 -1.00
CA GLN A 450 1.09 -21.13 -1.51
C GLN A 450 -0.18 -21.70 -0.87
N ALA A 451 -0.31 -23.02 -0.84
CA ALA A 451 -1.43 -23.68 -0.18
C ALA A 451 -1.48 -23.39 1.33
N GLN A 452 -0.34 -23.18 1.98
CA GLN A 452 -0.25 -22.80 3.37
C GLN A 452 -0.74 -21.35 3.61
N THR A 453 -0.40 -20.44 2.71
CA THR A 453 -0.90 -19.05 2.72
C THR A 453 -2.42 -19.02 2.55
N ILE A 454 -2.97 -19.76 1.57
CA ILE A 454 -4.42 -19.87 1.39
C ILE A 454 -5.10 -20.50 2.60
N ALA A 455 -4.50 -21.53 3.22
CA ALA A 455 -5.05 -22.12 4.42
C ALA A 455 -5.12 -21.10 5.58
N SER A 456 -4.11 -20.26 5.74
CA SER A 456 -4.12 -19.17 6.72
C SER A 456 -5.21 -18.14 6.40
N TYR A 457 -5.39 -17.78 5.15
CA TYR A 457 -6.48 -16.88 4.70
C TYR A 457 -7.87 -17.48 4.99
N VAL A 458 -8.09 -18.74 4.66
CA VAL A 458 -9.35 -19.42 4.93
C VAL A 458 -9.63 -19.53 6.44
N ASN A 459 -8.60 -19.72 7.27
CA ASN A 459 -8.73 -19.71 8.72
C ASN A 459 -9.03 -18.30 9.27
N SER A 460 -8.49 -17.24 8.70
CA SER A 460 -8.83 -15.87 9.11
C SER A 460 -10.30 -15.55 8.82
N ILE A 461 -10.82 -15.99 7.67
CA ILE A 461 -12.25 -15.90 7.34
C ILE A 461 -13.10 -16.70 8.33
N TYR A 462 -12.67 -17.93 8.69
CA TYR A 462 -13.38 -18.77 9.67
C TYR A 462 -13.47 -18.08 11.04
N PHE A 463 -12.44 -17.37 11.44
CA PHE A 463 -12.46 -16.59 12.67
C PHE A 463 -13.29 -15.31 12.55
N THR A 464 -13.23 -14.62 11.42
CA THR A 464 -14.09 -13.45 11.14
C THR A 464 -15.58 -13.83 11.18
N ASP A 465 -15.96 -15.00 10.63
CA ASP A 465 -17.32 -15.54 10.74
C ASP A 465 -17.78 -15.70 12.19
N PHE A 466 -16.90 -16.22 13.04
CA PHE A 466 -17.19 -16.30 14.49
C PHE A 466 -17.41 -14.91 15.09
N VAL A 467 -16.56 -13.93 14.78
CA VAL A 467 -16.69 -12.55 15.28
C VAL A 467 -18.01 -11.92 14.83
N ILE A 468 -18.37 -12.06 13.55
CA ILE A 468 -19.63 -11.56 12.99
C ILE A 468 -20.82 -12.19 13.75
N LYS A 469 -20.80 -13.50 13.97
CA LYS A 469 -21.84 -14.20 14.73
C LYS A 469 -21.99 -13.65 16.16
N GLU A 470 -20.89 -13.40 16.86
CA GLU A 470 -20.94 -12.84 18.22
C GLU A 470 -21.44 -11.38 18.22
N ILE A 471 -21.09 -10.57 17.18
CA ILE A 471 -21.67 -9.24 16.99
C ILE A 471 -23.18 -9.33 16.78
N VAL A 472 -23.65 -10.17 15.86
CA VAL A 472 -25.09 -10.37 15.60
C VAL A 472 -25.83 -10.77 16.88
N LYS A 473 -25.25 -11.66 17.66
CA LYS A 473 -25.82 -12.13 18.93
C LYS A 473 -25.97 -11.01 19.98
N LYS A 474 -25.05 -10.04 20.03
CA LYS A 474 -25.14 -8.86 20.91
C LYS A 474 -26.42 -8.07 20.64
N TYR A 475 -26.84 -7.98 19.38
CA TYR A 475 -28.01 -7.15 18.97
C TYR A 475 -29.30 -7.97 18.81
N ALA A 476 -29.28 -9.29 18.94
CA ALA A 476 -30.45 -10.17 18.71
C ALA A 476 -31.68 -9.88 19.61
N GLN A 477 -31.50 -9.18 20.73
CA GLN A 477 -32.58 -8.93 21.72
C GLN A 477 -33.25 -7.56 21.52
N ARG A 478 -32.95 -6.85 20.41
CA ARG A 478 -33.47 -5.50 20.15
C ARG A 478 -33.63 -5.27 18.65
N PRO A 479 -34.44 -4.27 18.25
CA PRO A 479 -34.49 -3.86 16.85
C PRO A 479 -33.13 -3.34 16.38
N ALA A 480 -32.51 -4.07 15.46
CA ALA A 480 -31.22 -3.70 14.89
C ALA A 480 -31.13 -4.10 13.43
N LEU A 481 -30.48 -3.28 12.62
CA LEU A 481 -30.05 -3.59 11.26
C LEU A 481 -28.55 -3.75 11.24
N ILE A 482 -28.07 -4.94 10.88
CA ILE A 482 -26.64 -5.23 10.80
C ILE A 482 -26.24 -5.45 9.35
N LEU A 483 -25.23 -4.72 8.90
CA LEU A 483 -24.67 -4.78 7.58
C LEU A 483 -23.22 -5.26 7.72
N TYR A 484 -22.84 -6.32 7.00
CA TYR A 484 -21.45 -6.74 6.86
C TYR A 484 -20.99 -6.56 5.42
N MET A 485 -19.82 -5.97 5.25
CA MET A 485 -19.14 -5.89 3.97
C MET A 485 -17.62 -5.92 4.18
N SER A 486 -16.90 -6.55 3.25
CA SER A 486 -15.46 -6.33 3.16
C SER A 486 -15.18 -5.06 2.38
N ASP A 487 -14.12 -4.37 2.73
CA ASP A 487 -13.67 -3.16 2.02
C ASP A 487 -13.17 -3.49 0.61
N HIS A 488 -12.34 -4.53 0.46
CA HIS A 488 -11.85 -5.06 -0.83
C HIS A 488 -11.60 -6.57 -0.76
N GLY A 489 -11.19 -7.14 -1.88
CA GLY A 489 -10.69 -8.52 -1.94
C GLY A 489 -9.18 -8.58 -2.02
N GLU A 490 -8.64 -9.80 -2.24
CA GLU A 490 -7.22 -10.12 -2.31
C GLU A 490 -6.88 -10.84 -3.60
N VAL A 491 -5.63 -10.73 -4.07
CA VAL A 491 -5.10 -11.57 -5.14
C VAL A 491 -4.33 -12.73 -4.54
N LEU A 492 -4.85 -13.94 -4.70
CA LEU A 492 -4.42 -15.15 -4.00
C LEU A 492 -3.96 -16.23 -4.97
N TYR A 493 -2.86 -16.00 -5.69
CA TYR A 493 -2.29 -16.95 -6.67
C TYR A 493 -3.27 -17.32 -7.80
N ASP A 494 -4.15 -16.41 -8.19
CA ASP A 494 -5.23 -16.67 -9.13
C ASP A 494 -4.76 -16.81 -10.59
N ASP A 495 -3.65 -16.16 -10.96
CA ASP A 495 -3.11 -16.27 -12.31
C ASP A 495 -2.31 -17.56 -12.47
N PRO A 496 -2.74 -18.49 -13.36
CA PRO A 496 -1.99 -19.71 -13.62
C PRO A 496 -0.59 -19.50 -14.20
N LYS A 497 -0.34 -18.32 -14.81
CA LYS A 497 0.95 -17.97 -15.42
C LYS A 497 1.88 -17.26 -14.47
N ASP A 498 1.34 -16.51 -13.54
CA ASP A 498 2.08 -15.77 -12.52
C ASP A 498 1.41 -15.97 -11.17
N ARG A 499 1.68 -17.11 -10.56
CA ARG A 499 1.16 -17.50 -9.25
C ARG A 499 1.85 -16.73 -8.14
N LYS A 500 1.85 -15.41 -8.23
CA LYS A 500 2.34 -14.55 -7.17
C LYS A 500 1.19 -14.09 -6.30
N PHE A 501 1.57 -13.82 -5.07
CA PHE A 501 0.72 -13.24 -4.08
C PHE A 501 0.79 -11.71 -4.21
N PHE A 502 -0.37 -11.07 -4.26
CA PHE A 502 -0.52 -9.63 -4.19
C PHE A 502 -1.57 -9.35 -3.12
N GLY A 503 -1.12 -9.11 -1.88
CA GLY A 503 -1.96 -8.67 -0.81
C GLY A 503 -2.29 -7.18 -0.90
#